data_0ff3907f58353372924fc8bab3d08a1c
#
_entry.id   0ff3907f58353372924fc8bab3d08a1c
#
_cell.length_a   1.000
_cell.length_b   1.000
_cell.length_c   1.000
_cell.angle_alpha   90.00
_cell.angle_beta   90.00
_cell.angle_gamma   90.00
#
_symmetry.space_group_name_H-M   'P 1'
#
loop_
_entity.id
_entity.type
_entity.pdbx_description
1 polymer ?
#
loop_
_entity_poly.entity_id
_entity_poly.type
_entity_poly.pdbx_seq_one_letter_code
_entity_poly.pdbx_strand_id
1 'polypeptide(L)'
;MSTAKIDTHNGTPALEINGETFSLMAMTTRIKDEEYLRGLRKAGVRIFFVFANTDWLRPGKSFDETQDWREWGGFASFQSEAERLLRVVPDAYIIVRVGLHPPVSWMESHPDDLLRYSDGETMPCVINSEVHYDRVPGCYSLCSDAWRKDGGEALMHFCEQVEQSPFADRVIGYFLGAGGTSE
;
A
#
# COMPACT_ATOMS: atom_id res chain seq x y z
N MET A 1 7.45 9.13 16.48
CA MET A 1 6.36 8.33 15.89
C MET A 1 5.06 8.76 16.54
N SER A 2 4.02 9.05 15.77
CA SER A 2 2.70 9.42 16.32
C SER A 2 2.03 8.21 16.97
N THR A 3 1.29 8.46 18.05
CA THR A 3 0.42 7.44 18.65
C THR A 3 -0.98 7.63 18.12
N ALA A 4 -1.58 6.56 17.61
CA ALA A 4 -2.96 6.56 17.13
C ALA A 4 -3.72 5.38 17.71
N LYS A 5 -4.95 5.61 18.17
CA LYS A 5 -5.84 4.58 18.70
C LYS A 5 -7.29 4.90 18.36
N ILE A 6 -8.13 3.88 18.30
CA ILE A 6 -9.57 4.06 18.28
C ILE A 6 -10.06 4.19 19.71
N ASP A 7 -10.84 5.23 19.97
CA ASP A 7 -11.45 5.51 21.26
C ASP A 7 -12.93 5.87 21.08
N THR A 8 -13.64 6.08 22.18
CA THR A 8 -15.04 6.50 22.15
C THR A 8 -15.16 7.97 22.56
N HIS A 9 -15.71 8.78 21.66
CA HIS A 9 -16.03 10.18 21.93
C HIS A 9 -17.55 10.40 21.84
N ASN A 10 -18.18 10.82 22.94
CA ASN A 10 -19.63 11.00 23.02
C ASN A 10 -20.45 9.76 22.58
N GLY A 11 -19.98 8.55 22.93
CA GLY A 11 -20.63 7.29 22.57
C GLY A 11 -20.42 6.83 21.13
N THR A 12 -19.59 7.53 20.35
CA THR A 12 -19.29 7.21 18.96
C THR A 12 -17.78 6.88 18.80
N PRO A 13 -17.41 5.85 18.02
CA PRO A 13 -16.00 5.59 17.73
C PRO A 13 -15.33 6.82 17.09
N ALA A 14 -14.16 7.16 17.59
CA ALA A 14 -13.34 8.25 17.09
C ALA A 14 -11.86 7.82 17.05
N LEU A 15 -11.09 8.46 16.22
CA LEU A 15 -9.65 8.27 16.15
C LEU A 15 -8.98 9.32 17.03
N GLU A 16 -8.18 8.87 18.00
CA GLU A 16 -7.32 9.76 18.77
C GLU A 16 -5.88 9.66 18.22
N ILE A 17 -5.30 10.79 17.88
CA ILE A 17 -3.91 10.89 17.42
C ILE A 17 -3.20 11.89 18.32
N ASN A 18 -2.15 11.47 19.01
CA ASN A 18 -1.37 12.30 19.93
C ASN A 18 -2.23 13.03 21.00
N GLY A 19 -3.35 12.42 21.43
CA GLY A 19 -4.27 13.01 22.40
C GLY A 19 -5.33 13.95 21.81
N GLU A 20 -5.34 14.16 20.51
CA GLU A 20 -6.36 14.94 19.80
C GLU A 20 -7.36 14.00 19.10
N THR A 21 -8.67 14.32 19.21
CA THR A 21 -9.74 13.51 18.62
C THR A 21 -10.02 13.94 17.18
N PHE A 22 -10.03 12.97 16.27
CA PHE A 22 -10.34 13.16 14.87
C PHE A 22 -11.59 12.38 14.46
N SER A 23 -12.31 12.92 13.45
CA SER A 23 -13.31 12.16 12.72
C SER A 23 -12.66 10.97 12.02
N LEU A 24 -13.36 9.83 11.97
CA LEU A 24 -12.94 8.64 11.21
C LEU A 24 -13.00 8.84 9.68
N MET A 25 -13.17 10.08 9.23
CA MET A 25 -13.18 10.39 7.81
C MET A 25 -11.75 10.37 7.26
N ALA A 26 -11.48 9.40 6.39
CA ALA A 26 -10.23 9.30 5.66
C ALA A 26 -10.49 9.31 4.15
N MET A 27 -9.61 9.98 3.40
CA MET A 27 -9.70 10.03 1.94
C MET A 27 -8.66 9.13 1.30
N THR A 28 -9.12 8.33 0.36
CA THR A 28 -8.22 7.56 -0.52
C THR A 28 -7.73 8.48 -1.62
N THR A 29 -6.42 8.71 -1.70
CA THR A 29 -5.89 9.63 -2.71
C THR A 29 -5.07 8.89 -3.76
N ARG A 30 -5.59 8.83 -4.98
CA ARG A 30 -4.80 8.92 -6.20
C ARG A 30 -4.86 10.34 -6.75
N ILE A 31 -5.07 11.34 -5.90
CA ILE A 31 -5.42 12.70 -6.31
C ILE A 31 -4.15 13.44 -6.66
N LYS A 32 -4.00 13.72 -7.95
CA LYS A 32 -2.92 14.55 -8.48
C LYS A 32 -3.23 16.05 -8.38
N ASP A 33 -4.50 16.41 -8.15
CA ASP A 33 -4.97 17.80 -8.10
C ASP A 33 -4.74 18.43 -6.71
N GLU A 34 -3.82 19.36 -6.64
CA GLU A 34 -3.50 20.07 -5.40
C GLU A 34 -4.63 20.99 -4.94
N GLU A 35 -5.43 21.56 -5.85
CA GLU A 35 -6.55 22.43 -5.49
C GLU A 35 -7.62 21.61 -4.75
N TYR A 36 -7.90 20.42 -5.24
CA TYR A 36 -8.80 19.48 -4.57
C TYR A 36 -8.29 19.10 -3.17
N LEU A 37 -7.00 18.80 -3.02
CA LEU A 37 -6.40 18.51 -1.70
C LEU A 37 -6.54 19.71 -0.74
N ARG A 38 -6.33 20.94 -1.22
CA ARG A 38 -6.55 22.16 -0.42
C ARG A 38 -8.03 22.31 -0.03
N GLY A 39 -8.94 21.94 -0.94
CA GLY A 39 -10.39 21.92 -0.66
C GLY A 39 -10.74 20.94 0.44
N LEU A 40 -10.22 19.71 0.40
CA LEU A 40 -10.40 18.71 1.45
C LEU A 40 -9.86 19.20 2.80
N ARG A 41 -8.66 19.78 2.81
CA ARG A 41 -8.09 20.38 4.02
C ARG A 41 -9.00 21.46 4.62
N LYS A 42 -9.56 22.37 3.79
CA LYS A 42 -10.51 23.40 4.22
C LYS A 42 -11.79 22.79 4.81
N ALA A 43 -12.22 21.65 4.28
CA ALA A 43 -13.37 20.88 4.79
C ALA A 43 -13.06 20.08 6.07
N GLY A 44 -11.83 20.15 6.59
CA GLY A 44 -11.44 19.49 7.83
C GLY A 44 -10.87 18.08 7.66
N VAL A 45 -10.72 17.58 6.44
CA VAL A 45 -10.09 16.26 6.20
C VAL A 45 -8.61 16.34 6.51
N ARG A 46 -8.14 15.43 7.37
CA ARG A 46 -6.73 15.35 7.82
C ARG A 46 -6.12 13.97 7.63
N ILE A 47 -6.92 12.94 7.38
CA ILE A 47 -6.47 11.56 7.28
C ILE A 47 -6.55 11.13 5.83
N PHE A 48 -5.45 10.62 5.30
CA PHE A 48 -5.33 10.24 3.90
C PHE A 48 -4.73 8.83 3.77
N PHE A 49 -5.32 8.02 2.90
CA PHE A 49 -4.68 6.81 2.44
C PHE A 49 -3.71 7.15 1.30
N VAL A 50 -2.45 6.80 1.47
CA VAL A 50 -1.45 6.87 0.40
C VAL A 50 -1.12 5.44 -0.02
N PHE A 51 -1.21 5.18 -1.32
CA PHE A 51 -0.98 3.86 -1.87
C PHE A 51 0.51 3.59 -2.04
N ALA A 52 0.92 2.37 -1.72
CA ALA A 52 2.26 1.85 -1.95
C ALA A 52 2.19 0.36 -2.32
N ASN A 53 3.19 -0.11 -3.07
CA ASN A 53 3.51 -1.53 -3.14
C ASN A 53 4.80 -1.78 -2.37
N THR A 54 4.99 -2.99 -1.91
CA THR A 54 6.26 -3.40 -1.31
C THR A 54 7.30 -3.62 -2.40
N ASP A 55 8.53 -3.23 -2.09
CA ASP A 55 9.69 -3.60 -2.89
C ASP A 55 10.04 -5.06 -2.59
N TRP A 56 9.67 -5.97 -3.49
CA TRP A 56 10.09 -7.36 -3.39
C TRP A 56 11.58 -7.45 -3.69
N LEU A 57 12.34 -7.71 -2.63
CA LEU A 57 13.80 -7.80 -2.73
C LEU A 57 14.19 -8.94 -3.68
N ARG A 58 14.89 -8.58 -4.75
CA ARG A 58 15.58 -9.54 -5.62
C ARG A 58 17.05 -9.57 -5.22
N PRO A 59 17.59 -10.72 -4.83
CA PRO A 59 19.02 -10.80 -4.57
C PRO A 59 19.84 -10.30 -5.77
N GLY A 60 20.60 -9.22 -5.58
CA GLY A 60 21.53 -8.68 -6.56
C GLY A 60 20.94 -7.75 -7.62
N LYS A 61 19.70 -7.28 -7.50
CA LYS A 61 19.13 -6.27 -8.39
C LYS A 61 18.77 -4.99 -7.65
N SER A 62 19.11 -3.85 -8.26
CA SER A 62 18.64 -2.54 -7.80
C SER A 62 17.23 -2.27 -8.34
N PHE A 63 16.51 -1.36 -7.68
CA PHE A 63 15.15 -0.93 -8.05
C PHE A 63 15.04 -0.37 -9.49
N ASP A 64 16.12 0.23 -10.01
CA ASP A 64 16.16 0.87 -11.34
C ASP A 64 16.15 -0.12 -12.51
N GLU A 65 16.30 -1.42 -12.28
CA GLU A 65 16.38 -2.43 -13.33
C GLU A 65 15.02 -3.05 -13.70
N THR A 66 13.94 -2.63 -13.04
CA THR A 66 12.63 -3.21 -13.23
C THR A 66 11.71 -2.20 -13.92
N GLN A 67 11.38 -2.45 -15.19
CA GLN A 67 10.43 -1.64 -15.96
C GLN A 67 8.98 -2.19 -15.87
N ASP A 68 8.69 -3.10 -14.95
CA ASP A 68 7.35 -3.61 -14.78
C ASP A 68 6.51 -2.64 -13.93
N TRP A 69 5.39 -2.17 -14.48
CA TRP A 69 4.45 -1.27 -13.78
C TRP A 69 3.94 -1.83 -12.45
N ARG A 70 4.01 -3.16 -12.24
CA ARG A 70 3.67 -3.84 -10.98
C ARG A 70 4.73 -3.66 -9.90
N GLU A 71 5.90 -3.28 -10.31
CA GLU A 71 7.00 -2.86 -9.47
C GLU A 71 6.98 -1.34 -9.21
N TRP A 72 5.95 -0.66 -9.79
CA TRP A 72 5.69 0.74 -9.48
C TRP A 72 5.12 0.85 -8.07
N GLY A 73 5.72 1.66 -7.32
CA GLY A 73 5.16 2.06 -6.07
C GLY A 73 5.85 1.54 -4.84
N GLY A 74 7.05 1.01 -4.94
CA GLY A 74 7.93 0.80 -3.82
C GLY A 74 8.11 2.06 -2.98
N PHE A 75 8.96 1.99 -1.99
CA PHE A 75 9.15 3.08 -1.05
C PHE A 75 9.38 4.44 -1.72
N ALA A 76 10.17 4.52 -2.82
CA ALA A 76 10.45 5.77 -3.51
C ALA A 76 9.18 6.45 -4.08
N SER A 77 8.26 5.66 -4.65
CA SER A 77 6.98 6.19 -5.14
C SER A 77 6.08 6.65 -3.99
N PHE A 78 5.99 5.86 -2.93
CA PHE A 78 5.27 6.23 -1.71
C PHE A 78 5.83 7.52 -1.12
N GLN A 79 7.16 7.64 -1.00
CA GLN A 79 7.82 8.84 -0.49
C GLN A 79 7.43 10.07 -1.30
N SER A 80 7.49 9.99 -2.63
CA SER A 80 7.12 11.10 -3.52
C SER A 80 5.67 11.55 -3.31
N GLU A 81 4.73 10.61 -3.18
CA GLU A 81 3.32 10.93 -2.93
C GLU A 81 3.08 11.48 -1.52
N ALA A 82 3.75 10.95 -0.50
CA ALA A 82 3.68 11.43 0.87
C ALA A 82 4.22 12.86 0.99
N GLU A 83 5.38 13.14 0.40
CA GLU A 83 5.98 14.48 0.37
C GLU A 83 5.09 15.49 -0.37
N ARG A 84 4.49 15.06 -1.50
CA ARG A 84 3.54 15.89 -2.24
C ARG A 84 2.30 16.21 -1.41
N LEU A 85 1.72 15.20 -0.75
CA LEU A 85 0.57 15.39 0.14
C LEU A 85 0.90 16.36 1.27
N LEU A 86 2.01 16.14 1.97
CA LEU A 86 2.41 16.95 3.13
C LEU A 86 2.80 18.37 2.75
N ARG A 87 3.29 18.61 1.53
CA ARG A 87 3.51 19.96 1.03
C ARG A 87 2.18 20.74 0.89
N VAL A 88 1.11 20.07 0.46
CA VAL A 88 -0.22 20.70 0.23
C VAL A 88 -1.07 20.70 1.50
N VAL A 89 -0.98 19.66 2.31
CA VAL A 89 -1.70 19.46 3.57
C VAL A 89 -0.69 19.14 4.68
N PRO A 90 0.02 20.14 5.22
CA PRO A 90 1.11 19.94 6.18
C PRO A 90 0.69 19.26 7.50
N ASP A 91 -0.58 19.34 7.83
CA ASP A 91 -1.21 18.76 9.02
C ASP A 91 -1.91 17.42 8.72
N ALA A 92 -1.64 16.81 7.56
CA ALA A 92 -2.16 15.49 7.23
C ALA A 92 -1.51 14.39 8.05
N TYR A 93 -2.31 13.34 8.33
CA TYR A 93 -1.87 12.03 8.77
C TYR A 93 -2.08 11.01 7.66
N ILE A 94 -1.21 10.02 7.62
CA ILE A 94 -1.15 9.05 6.53
C ILE A 94 -1.44 7.65 7.08
N ILE A 95 -2.38 6.96 6.44
CA ILE A 95 -2.52 5.51 6.52
C ILE A 95 -1.94 4.96 5.23
N VAL A 96 -0.90 4.14 5.34
CA VAL A 96 -0.27 3.56 4.15
C VAL A 96 -1.10 2.38 3.68
N ARG A 97 -1.67 2.48 2.48
CA ARG A 97 -2.33 1.34 1.84
C ARG A 97 -1.28 0.54 1.07
N VAL A 98 -0.86 -0.57 1.66
CA VAL A 98 0.24 -1.39 1.13
C VAL A 98 -0.29 -2.56 0.31
N GLY A 99 0.08 -2.62 -0.96
CA GLY A 99 -0.12 -3.79 -1.81
C GLY A 99 1.01 -4.80 -1.61
N LEU A 100 0.65 -6.08 -1.48
CA LEU A 100 1.59 -7.19 -1.30
C LEU A 100 1.66 -8.09 -2.55
N HIS A 101 1.53 -7.49 -3.73
CA HIS A 101 1.57 -8.22 -4.99
C HIS A 101 3.02 -8.61 -5.33
N PRO A 102 3.32 -9.90 -5.53
CA PRO A 102 4.64 -10.32 -5.96
C PRO A 102 4.89 -9.88 -7.41
N PRO A 103 6.15 -9.68 -7.80
CA PRO A 103 6.51 -9.40 -9.18
C PRO A 103 6.24 -10.61 -10.08
N VAL A 104 6.10 -10.38 -11.37
CA VAL A 104 5.85 -11.46 -12.34
C VAL A 104 6.91 -12.56 -12.27
N SER A 105 8.16 -12.18 -12.14
CA SER A 105 9.28 -13.12 -12.01
C SER A 105 9.19 -14.03 -10.78
N TRP A 106 8.58 -13.55 -9.68
CA TRP A 106 8.30 -14.40 -8.54
C TRP A 106 7.23 -15.43 -8.91
N MET A 107 6.14 -15.00 -9.54
CA MET A 107 5.05 -15.89 -9.97
C MET A 107 5.53 -16.92 -11.00
N GLU A 108 6.40 -16.53 -11.93
CA GLU A 108 7.03 -17.43 -12.90
C GLU A 108 7.93 -18.49 -12.26
N SER A 109 8.62 -18.13 -11.17
CA SER A 109 9.49 -19.05 -10.43
C SER A 109 8.75 -19.90 -9.40
N HIS A 110 7.49 -19.59 -9.11
CA HIS A 110 6.65 -20.28 -8.12
C HIS A 110 5.30 -20.72 -8.72
N PRO A 111 5.30 -21.52 -9.80
CA PRO A 111 4.06 -21.90 -10.49
C PRO A 111 3.11 -22.75 -9.64
N ASP A 112 3.64 -23.46 -8.64
CA ASP A 112 2.85 -24.29 -7.72
C ASP A 112 2.19 -23.46 -6.60
N ASP A 113 2.63 -22.23 -6.41
CA ASP A 113 2.10 -21.26 -5.44
C ASP A 113 1.02 -20.33 -6.02
N LEU A 114 0.58 -20.59 -7.26
CA LEU A 114 -0.50 -19.86 -7.89
C LEU A 114 -1.85 -20.47 -7.52
N LEU A 115 -2.88 -19.62 -7.48
CA LEU A 115 -4.27 -20.05 -7.30
C LEU A 115 -4.75 -20.86 -8.51
N ARG A 116 -5.41 -21.97 -8.24
CA ARG A 116 -5.98 -22.85 -9.26
C ARG A 116 -7.47 -23.06 -9.02
N TYR A 117 -8.20 -23.16 -10.08
CA TYR A 117 -9.58 -23.65 -10.06
C TYR A 117 -9.61 -25.16 -9.84
N SER A 118 -10.81 -25.70 -9.58
CA SER A 118 -11.03 -27.14 -9.35
C SER A 118 -10.68 -28.03 -10.55
N ASP A 119 -10.67 -27.47 -11.77
CA ASP A 119 -10.26 -28.13 -13.01
C ASP A 119 -8.75 -28.10 -13.24
N GLY A 120 -7.98 -27.44 -12.35
CA GLY A 120 -6.54 -27.29 -12.42
C GLY A 120 -6.04 -26.07 -13.17
N GLU A 121 -6.92 -25.31 -13.83
CA GLU A 121 -6.55 -24.06 -14.50
C GLU A 121 -6.11 -22.99 -13.50
N THR A 122 -5.13 -22.20 -13.89
CA THR A 122 -4.63 -21.11 -13.04
C THR A 122 -5.60 -19.94 -13.05
N MET A 123 -5.93 -19.43 -11.86
CA MET A 123 -6.78 -18.25 -11.73
C MET A 123 -6.09 -17.00 -12.30
N PRO A 124 -6.71 -16.26 -13.24
CA PRO A 124 -6.16 -15.00 -13.73
C PRO A 124 -6.02 -13.98 -12.60
N CYS A 125 -4.91 -13.24 -12.58
CA CYS A 125 -4.71 -12.17 -11.62
C CYS A 125 -5.24 -10.84 -12.19
N VAL A 126 -6.31 -10.32 -11.60
CA VAL A 126 -6.86 -8.99 -11.93
C VAL A 126 -6.28 -7.97 -10.97
N ILE A 127 -5.11 -7.45 -11.28
CA ILE A 127 -4.49 -6.43 -10.41
C ILE A 127 -5.03 -5.02 -10.73
N ASN A 128 -5.56 -4.81 -11.91
CA ASN A 128 -6.20 -3.55 -12.32
C ASN A 128 -7.00 -3.77 -13.61
N SER A 129 -8.06 -3.00 -13.85
CA SER A 129 -8.88 -3.08 -15.07
C SER A 129 -8.12 -2.77 -16.38
N GLU A 130 -6.90 -2.27 -16.26
CA GLU A 130 -6.01 -1.94 -17.40
C GLU A 130 -4.96 -3.02 -17.68
N VAL A 131 -4.98 -4.16 -16.95
CA VAL A 131 -3.95 -5.19 -17.09
C VAL A 131 -4.25 -6.13 -18.24
N HIS A 132 -3.33 -6.23 -19.15
CA HIS A 132 -3.27 -7.27 -20.15
C HIS A 132 -2.99 -8.62 -19.46
N TYR A 133 -4.04 -9.43 -19.33
CA TYR A 133 -4.04 -10.76 -18.67
C TYR A 133 -3.00 -11.74 -19.24
N ASP A 134 -2.53 -11.49 -20.46
CA ASP A 134 -1.59 -12.32 -21.22
C ASP A 134 -0.13 -12.26 -20.71
N ARG A 135 0.16 -11.39 -19.73
CA ARG A 135 1.53 -11.20 -19.21
C ARG A 135 1.75 -11.66 -17.79
N VAL A 136 0.72 -12.21 -17.15
CA VAL A 136 0.80 -12.67 -15.75
C VAL A 136 0.52 -14.16 -15.71
N PRO A 137 1.43 -14.98 -15.15
CA PRO A 137 1.23 -16.43 -15.11
C PRO A 137 0.00 -16.87 -14.30
N GLY A 138 -0.50 -16.02 -13.41
CA GLY A 138 -1.69 -16.27 -12.63
C GLY A 138 -1.75 -15.42 -11.36
N CYS A 139 -2.78 -15.63 -10.53
CA CYS A 139 -2.87 -15.02 -9.22
C CYS A 139 -2.12 -15.87 -8.19
N TYR A 140 -1.33 -15.25 -7.33
CA TYR A 140 -0.65 -15.93 -6.23
C TYR A 140 -1.62 -16.37 -5.14
N SER A 141 -1.31 -17.47 -4.47
CA SER A 141 -2.11 -17.98 -3.35
C SER A 141 -1.70 -17.33 -2.03
N LEU A 142 -2.66 -16.76 -1.32
CA LEU A 142 -2.45 -16.27 0.06
C LEU A 142 -2.15 -17.42 1.05
N CYS A 143 -2.43 -18.66 0.68
CA CYS A 143 -2.12 -19.86 1.45
C CYS A 143 -0.69 -20.38 1.20
N SER A 144 0.04 -19.84 0.21
CA SER A 144 1.42 -20.22 -0.08
C SER A 144 2.34 -19.83 1.07
N ASP A 145 3.15 -20.79 1.53
CA ASP A 145 4.18 -20.55 2.55
C ASP A 145 5.31 -19.68 1.97
N ALA A 146 5.68 -19.88 0.71
CA ALA A 146 6.67 -19.10 0.01
C ALA A 146 6.22 -17.62 -0.09
N TRP A 147 4.96 -17.39 -0.53
CA TRP A 147 4.42 -16.04 -0.61
C TRP A 147 4.37 -15.35 0.76
N ARG A 148 3.91 -16.05 1.81
CA ARG A 148 3.85 -15.48 3.17
C ARG A 148 5.22 -15.08 3.70
N LYS A 149 6.23 -15.91 3.43
CA LYS A 149 7.61 -15.62 3.83
C LYS A 149 8.16 -14.42 3.06
N ASP A 150 8.20 -14.50 1.75
CA ASP A 150 8.84 -13.50 0.91
C ASP A 150 8.08 -12.16 0.94
N GLY A 151 6.74 -12.20 0.94
CA GLY A 151 5.90 -11.01 1.11
C GLY A 151 6.01 -10.39 2.48
N GLY A 152 6.18 -11.21 3.53
CA GLY A 152 6.44 -10.75 4.89
C GLY A 152 7.78 -10.02 5.01
N GLU A 153 8.84 -10.56 4.39
CA GLU A 153 10.15 -9.92 4.34
C GLU A 153 10.10 -8.58 3.58
N ALA A 154 9.41 -8.55 2.44
CA ALA A 154 9.21 -7.32 1.66
C ALA A 154 8.43 -6.27 2.44
N LEU A 155 7.38 -6.67 3.17
CA LEU A 155 6.59 -5.78 4.02
C LEU A 155 7.44 -5.21 5.17
N MET A 156 8.20 -6.04 5.86
CA MET A 156 9.07 -5.58 6.96
C MET A 156 10.06 -4.54 6.46
N HIS A 157 10.73 -4.82 5.34
CA HIS A 157 11.69 -3.89 4.74
C HIS A 157 11.03 -2.55 4.38
N PHE A 158 9.84 -2.59 3.76
CA PHE A 158 9.08 -1.39 3.43
C PHE A 158 8.71 -0.58 4.69
N CYS A 159 8.21 -1.23 5.75
CA CYS A 159 7.88 -0.57 7.01
C CYS A 159 9.13 0.09 7.64
N GLU A 160 10.27 -0.59 7.63
CA GLU A 160 11.53 -0.02 8.13
C GLU A 160 11.93 1.27 7.38
N GLN A 161 11.78 1.29 6.05
CA GLN A 161 12.03 2.48 5.25
C GLN A 161 11.06 3.63 5.60
N VAL A 162 9.77 3.33 5.78
CA VAL A 162 8.76 4.31 6.21
C VAL A 162 9.10 4.87 7.58
N GLU A 163 9.46 4.03 8.53
CA GLU A 163 9.78 4.43 9.91
C GLU A 163 11.07 5.26 10.01
N GLN A 164 11.98 5.10 9.06
CA GLN A 164 13.21 5.90 8.95
C GLN A 164 13.04 7.19 8.13
N SER A 165 11.86 7.38 7.50
CA SER A 165 11.60 8.54 6.65
C SER A 165 11.40 9.84 7.45
N PRO A 166 11.61 11.02 6.82
CA PRO A 166 11.38 12.32 7.46
C PRO A 166 9.93 12.58 7.86
N PHE A 167 9.00 11.79 7.35
CA PHE A 167 7.56 11.90 7.61
C PHE A 167 7.00 10.73 8.44
N ALA A 168 7.85 9.93 9.08
CA ALA A 168 7.43 8.82 9.92
C ALA A 168 6.46 9.21 11.04
N ASP A 169 6.57 10.43 11.56
CA ASP A 169 5.67 11.01 12.57
C ASP A 169 4.27 11.35 12.02
N ARG A 170 4.10 11.32 10.71
CA ARG A 170 2.81 11.52 10.03
C ARG A 170 2.11 10.22 9.69
N VAL A 171 2.81 9.10 9.73
CA VAL A 171 2.22 7.77 9.48
C VAL A 171 1.59 7.25 10.77
N ILE A 172 0.30 6.93 10.69
CA ILE A 172 -0.52 6.47 11.83
C ILE A 172 -0.99 5.03 11.71
N GLY A 173 -0.69 4.37 10.60
CA GLY A 173 -1.03 2.96 10.41
C GLY A 173 -0.82 2.46 9.00
N TYR A 174 -1.00 1.15 8.87
CA TYR A 174 -0.89 0.42 7.61
C TYR A 174 -2.18 -0.32 7.33
N PHE A 175 -2.65 -0.23 6.10
CA PHE A 175 -3.77 -0.99 5.57
C PHE A 175 -3.22 -1.97 4.54
N LEU A 176 -3.20 -3.26 4.88
CA LEU A 176 -2.64 -4.29 4.02
C LEU A 176 -3.68 -4.75 3.01
N GLY A 177 -3.34 -4.64 1.72
CA GLY A 177 -4.13 -5.16 0.61
C GLY A 177 -3.42 -6.36 -0.03
N ALA A 178 -4.11 -7.48 -0.10
CA ALA A 178 -3.62 -8.67 -0.79
C ALA A 178 -4.79 -9.39 -1.44
N GLY A 179 -4.53 -10.10 -2.54
CA GLY A 179 -5.55 -10.89 -3.25
C GLY A 179 -5.59 -10.62 -4.74
N GLY A 180 -6.52 -11.28 -5.43
CA GLY A 180 -6.68 -11.19 -6.88
C GLY A 180 -7.29 -9.90 -7.39
N THR A 181 -7.79 -9.04 -6.51
CA THR A 181 -8.32 -7.71 -6.83
C THR A 181 -7.58 -6.64 -6.05
N SER A 182 -7.60 -5.42 -6.56
CA SER A 182 -6.95 -4.26 -5.93
C SER A 182 -7.80 -3.61 -4.82
N GLU A 183 -8.89 -4.24 -4.42
CA GLU A 183 -9.83 -3.74 -3.42
C GLU A 183 -9.51 -4.23 -2.02
#